data_4841d15aa143a84bb8211b06a8785bee
#
_entry.id   4841d15aa143a84bb8211b06a8785bee
#
_cell.length_a   1.000
_cell.length_b   1.000
_cell.length_c   1.000
_cell.angle_alpha   90.00
_cell.angle_beta   90.00
_cell.angle_gamma   90.00
#
_symmetry.space_group_name_H-M   'P 1'
#
loop_
_entity.id
_entity.type
_entity.pdbx_description
1 polymer ?
#
loop_
_entity_poly.entity_id
_entity_poly.type
_entity_poly.pdbx_seq_one_letter_code
_entity_poly.pdbx_strand_id
1 'polypeptide(L)'
;RFVQIVLKKNFDEKHLLDNIKTLCSLMEDRIYKLHVYAGVYEIKDVNEPVQTMYDKANMAIERIKGDYNQVISYYDEGDMKRLMHEKSIVAEFDKALENGEFCMYLQPQFDSRGTLLGAEALVRWNHPKRGLLYPDSFVGILEKTGIIYKLDNFIWEKAAEKIKEWNAAGYEDYHISINISAKDFYYLDLYNVLTGIVGKYGIAPKHLNLEITETVIMSDVKMHMEILDRLQKFGFQIEIDDFGSGYSSLRQTCSR
;
A
#
# COMPACT_ATOMS: atom_id res chain seq x y z
N ARG A 1 -4.28 19.01 -20.67
CA ARG A 1 -2.98 19.40 -20.09
C ARG A 1 -2.48 20.63 -20.83
N PHE A 2 -1.94 21.62 -20.10
CA PHE A 2 -1.36 22.83 -20.66
C PHE A 2 0.11 22.90 -20.25
N VAL A 3 0.96 23.41 -21.14
CA VAL A 3 2.40 23.62 -20.88
C VAL A 3 2.72 25.06 -21.21
N GLN A 4 3.45 25.73 -20.33
CA GLN A 4 3.90 27.10 -20.53
C GLN A 4 5.37 27.20 -20.15
N ILE A 5 6.17 27.85 -21.01
CA ILE A 5 7.56 28.21 -20.72
C ILE A 5 7.59 29.71 -20.46
N VAL A 6 8.11 30.09 -19.30
CA VAL A 6 8.22 31.49 -18.87
C VAL A 6 9.64 31.81 -18.44
N LEU A 7 10.05 33.04 -18.58
CA LEU A 7 11.33 33.49 -18.03
C LEU A 7 11.25 33.47 -16.50
N LYS A 8 12.29 33.01 -15.81
CA LYS A 8 12.35 32.90 -14.34
C LYS A 8 11.96 34.21 -13.64
N LYS A 9 12.40 35.37 -14.17
CA LYS A 9 12.05 36.69 -13.64
C LYS A 9 10.56 37.06 -13.76
N ASN A 10 9.82 36.38 -14.64
CA ASN A 10 8.38 36.60 -14.88
C ASN A 10 7.52 35.51 -14.24
N PHE A 11 8.13 34.51 -13.60
CA PHE A 11 7.40 33.46 -12.87
C PHE A 11 6.93 33.99 -11.53
N ASP A 12 5.62 33.96 -11.30
CA ASP A 12 4.97 34.34 -10.05
C ASP A 12 4.09 33.18 -9.59
N GLU A 13 4.51 32.51 -8.53
CA GLU A 13 3.79 31.38 -7.93
C GLU A 13 2.41 31.77 -7.43
N LYS A 14 2.30 32.97 -6.82
CA LYS A 14 1.03 33.48 -6.31
C LYS A 14 0.03 33.67 -7.44
N HIS A 15 0.47 34.26 -8.56
CA HIS A 15 -0.37 34.42 -9.73
C HIS A 15 -0.79 33.07 -10.34
N LEU A 16 0.10 32.08 -10.36
CA LEU A 16 -0.23 30.72 -10.79
C LEU A 16 -1.30 30.07 -9.89
N LEU A 17 -1.15 30.21 -8.57
CA LEU A 17 -2.14 29.72 -7.58
C LEU A 17 -3.51 30.39 -7.76
N ASP A 18 -3.55 31.70 -7.97
CA ASP A 18 -4.79 32.43 -8.17
C ASP A 18 -5.48 32.01 -9.49
N ASN A 19 -4.73 31.76 -10.54
CA ASN A 19 -5.26 31.23 -11.80
C ASN A 19 -5.84 29.81 -11.62
N ILE A 20 -5.17 28.93 -10.87
CA ILE A 20 -5.66 27.58 -10.57
C ILE A 20 -6.97 27.67 -9.77
N LYS A 21 -7.04 28.50 -8.73
CA LYS A 21 -8.25 28.73 -7.93
C LYS A 21 -9.41 29.23 -8.79
N THR A 22 -9.15 30.18 -9.68
CA THR A 22 -10.15 30.70 -10.61
C THR A 22 -10.66 29.62 -11.56
N LEU A 23 -9.79 28.77 -12.09
CA LEU A 23 -10.20 27.64 -12.93
C LEU A 23 -11.06 26.61 -12.16
N CYS A 24 -10.72 26.34 -10.91
CA CYS A 24 -11.52 25.45 -10.06
C CYS A 24 -12.90 26.04 -9.76
N SER A 25 -12.97 27.34 -9.41
CA SER A 25 -14.24 28.01 -9.08
C SER A 25 -15.21 28.12 -10.27
N LEU A 26 -14.70 28.26 -11.50
CA LEU A 26 -15.52 28.24 -12.71
C LEU A 26 -16.25 26.91 -12.96
N MET A 27 -15.90 25.87 -12.25
CA MET A 27 -16.44 24.52 -12.38
C MET A 27 -17.17 24.01 -11.12
N GLU A 28 -17.31 24.85 -10.07
CA GLU A 28 -17.94 24.45 -8.80
C GLU A 28 -19.43 24.07 -8.93
N ASP A 29 -20.13 24.62 -9.91
CA ASP A 29 -21.56 24.33 -10.17
C ASP A 29 -21.81 23.00 -10.90
N ARG A 30 -20.79 22.18 -11.13
CA ARG A 30 -20.92 20.90 -11.82
C ARG A 30 -20.83 19.72 -10.84
N ILE A 31 -21.44 18.59 -11.23
CA ILE A 31 -21.46 17.32 -10.47
C ILE A 31 -20.05 16.80 -10.13
N TYR A 32 -19.01 17.26 -10.86
CA TYR A 32 -17.62 16.85 -10.67
C TYR A 32 -16.77 18.03 -10.22
N LYS A 33 -16.09 17.89 -9.07
CA LYS A 33 -15.06 18.85 -8.63
C LYS A 33 -13.81 18.72 -9.51
N LEU A 34 -13.40 19.81 -10.14
CA LEU A 34 -12.17 19.87 -10.92
C LEU A 34 -10.99 20.10 -9.97
N HIS A 35 -10.03 19.19 -9.97
CA HIS A 35 -8.74 19.38 -9.31
C HIS A 35 -7.66 19.66 -10.35
N VAL A 36 -6.94 20.78 -10.21
CA VAL A 36 -5.87 21.20 -11.11
C VAL A 36 -4.56 21.19 -10.35
N TYR A 37 -3.58 20.50 -10.90
CA TYR A 37 -2.22 20.45 -10.35
C TYR A 37 -1.25 21.11 -11.32
N ALA A 38 -0.25 21.80 -10.79
CA ALA A 38 0.84 22.40 -11.57
C ALA A 38 2.19 21.82 -11.15
N GLY A 39 2.95 21.34 -12.13
CA GLY A 39 4.35 20.95 -11.96
C GLY A 39 5.27 22.00 -12.53
N VAL A 40 6.29 22.37 -11.79
CA VAL A 40 7.26 23.38 -12.16
C VAL A 40 8.63 22.74 -12.28
N TYR A 41 9.28 22.92 -13.43
CA TYR A 41 10.67 22.58 -13.67
C TYR A 41 11.47 23.83 -13.98
N GLU A 42 12.50 24.13 -13.20
CA GLU A 42 13.47 25.17 -13.49
C GLU A 42 14.48 24.65 -14.53
N ILE A 43 14.40 25.17 -15.76
CA ILE A 43 15.30 24.77 -16.85
C ILE A 43 16.72 25.22 -16.53
N LYS A 44 17.62 24.26 -16.32
CA LYS A 44 19.05 24.50 -16.03
C LYS A 44 19.89 24.49 -17.32
N ASP A 45 19.51 23.66 -18.29
CA ASP A 45 20.15 23.57 -19.61
C ASP A 45 19.12 23.88 -20.70
N VAL A 46 19.33 24.96 -21.42
CA VAL A 46 18.45 25.40 -22.52
C VAL A 46 18.52 24.48 -23.75
N ASN A 47 19.55 23.65 -23.86
CA ASN A 47 19.72 22.68 -24.95
C ASN A 47 19.02 21.33 -24.62
N GLU A 48 18.46 21.18 -23.41
CA GLU A 48 17.69 20.00 -23.07
C GLU A 48 16.46 19.87 -23.98
N PRO A 49 16.12 18.65 -24.48
CA PRO A 49 14.93 18.46 -25.27
C PRO A 49 13.66 18.90 -24.53
N VAL A 50 12.78 19.63 -25.21
CA VAL A 50 11.51 20.13 -24.61
C VAL A 50 10.68 18.99 -24.01
N GLN A 51 10.70 17.81 -24.64
CA GLN A 51 10.02 16.63 -24.11
C GLN A 51 10.57 16.25 -22.71
N THR A 52 11.88 16.29 -22.52
CA THR A 52 12.51 15.99 -21.22
C THR A 52 12.13 17.04 -20.16
N MET A 53 12.09 18.33 -20.55
CA MET A 53 11.64 19.40 -19.65
C MET A 53 10.18 19.19 -19.22
N TYR A 54 9.32 18.82 -20.18
CA TYR A 54 7.92 18.49 -19.92
C TYR A 54 7.79 17.29 -18.97
N ASP A 55 8.53 16.21 -19.23
CA ASP A 55 8.49 15.00 -18.41
C ASP A 55 8.93 15.28 -16.97
N LYS A 56 9.95 16.11 -16.76
CA LYS A 56 10.38 16.55 -15.43
C LYS A 56 9.30 17.36 -14.71
N ALA A 57 8.64 18.31 -15.38
CA ALA A 57 7.54 19.05 -14.79
C ALA A 57 6.34 18.13 -14.47
N ASN A 58 6.05 17.14 -15.32
CA ASN A 58 4.98 16.18 -15.11
C ASN A 58 5.29 15.21 -13.94
N MET A 59 6.55 14.83 -13.72
CA MET A 59 6.96 14.05 -12.54
C MET A 59 6.66 14.79 -11.23
N ALA A 60 6.86 16.11 -11.20
CA ALA A 60 6.50 16.91 -10.04
C ALA A 60 4.98 16.87 -9.75
N ILE A 61 4.13 16.82 -10.78
CA ILE A 61 2.67 16.66 -10.62
C ILE A 61 2.33 15.29 -10.02
N GLU A 62 2.93 14.21 -10.53
CA GLU A 62 2.62 12.85 -10.05
C GLU A 62 2.92 12.67 -8.55
N ARG A 63 3.86 13.45 -7.99
CA ARG A 63 4.17 13.45 -6.55
C ARG A 63 3.01 13.93 -5.67
N ILE A 64 2.23 14.92 -6.15
CA ILE A 64 1.13 15.55 -5.38
C ILE A 64 -0.26 15.16 -5.87
N LYS A 65 -0.34 14.31 -6.88
CA LYS A 65 -1.60 13.87 -7.45
C LYS A 65 -2.38 13.03 -6.44
N GLY A 66 -3.57 13.52 -6.09
CA GLY A 66 -4.40 12.94 -5.03
C GLY A 66 -4.26 13.62 -3.67
N ASP A 67 -3.27 14.48 -3.47
CA ASP A 67 -3.21 15.37 -2.32
C ASP A 67 -3.97 16.68 -2.64
N TYR A 68 -5.09 16.88 -1.98
CA TYR A 68 -5.94 18.06 -2.20
C TYR A 68 -5.41 19.33 -1.51
N ASN A 69 -4.38 19.21 -0.68
CA ASN A 69 -3.77 20.33 0.03
C ASN A 69 -2.63 20.97 -0.77
N GLN A 70 -2.06 20.24 -1.73
CA GLN A 70 -0.97 20.72 -2.58
C GLN A 70 -1.43 20.81 -4.03
N VAL A 71 -1.33 22.01 -4.63
CA VAL A 71 -1.70 22.26 -6.02
C VAL A 71 -0.50 22.55 -6.92
N ILE A 72 0.65 22.95 -6.33
CA ILE A 72 1.90 23.21 -7.05
C ILE A 72 3.01 22.33 -6.48
N SER A 73 3.82 21.76 -7.37
CA SER A 73 5.00 20.98 -7.02
C SER A 73 6.16 21.31 -7.94
N TYR A 74 7.36 21.39 -7.39
CA TYR A 74 8.60 21.63 -8.11
C TYR A 74 9.32 20.32 -8.37
N TYR A 75 9.88 20.15 -9.57
CA TYR A 75 10.71 19.00 -9.88
C TYR A 75 11.96 18.97 -9.00
N ASP A 76 12.24 17.79 -8.47
CA ASP A 76 13.45 17.45 -7.76
C ASP A 76 14.17 16.29 -8.46
N GLU A 77 15.49 16.32 -8.50
CA GLU A 77 16.28 15.20 -9.06
C GLU A 77 16.02 13.87 -8.34
N GLY A 78 15.60 13.93 -7.07
CA GLY A 78 15.10 12.77 -6.32
C GLY A 78 13.85 12.14 -6.93
N ASP A 79 13.01 12.90 -7.65
CA ASP A 79 11.78 12.38 -8.27
C ASP A 79 12.11 11.35 -9.36
N MET A 80 13.15 11.62 -10.18
CA MET A 80 13.63 10.66 -11.19
C MET A 80 14.15 9.38 -10.54
N LYS A 81 14.92 9.50 -9.45
CA LYS A 81 15.46 8.34 -8.72
C LYS A 81 14.33 7.49 -8.13
N ARG A 82 13.31 8.15 -7.52
CA ARG A 82 12.12 7.45 -7.00
C ARG A 82 11.37 6.71 -8.11
N LEU A 83 11.10 7.37 -9.23
CA LEU A 83 10.41 6.75 -10.36
C LEU A 83 11.17 5.56 -10.94
N MET A 84 12.52 5.68 -11.07
CA MET A 84 13.36 4.57 -11.52
C MET A 84 13.36 3.42 -10.52
N HIS A 85 13.36 3.72 -9.22
CA HIS A 85 13.25 2.72 -8.18
C HIS A 85 11.89 2.00 -8.23
N GLU A 86 10.77 2.73 -8.30
CA GLU A 86 9.43 2.15 -8.43
C GLU A 86 9.33 1.23 -9.66
N LYS A 87 9.78 1.71 -10.82
CA LYS A 87 9.79 0.90 -12.05
C LYS A 87 10.64 -0.36 -11.93
N SER A 88 11.79 -0.26 -11.28
CA SER A 88 12.69 -1.39 -11.06
C SER A 88 12.06 -2.46 -10.15
N ILE A 89 11.42 -2.04 -9.04
CA ILE A 89 10.69 -2.93 -8.13
C ILE A 89 9.62 -3.71 -8.90
N VAL A 90 8.78 -3.02 -9.66
CA VAL A 90 7.69 -3.66 -10.42
C VAL A 90 8.24 -4.61 -11.50
N ALA A 91 9.28 -4.20 -12.23
CA ALA A 91 9.85 -5.01 -13.31
C ALA A 91 10.56 -6.28 -12.80
N GLU A 92 11.10 -6.24 -11.58
CA GLU A 92 11.84 -7.36 -10.99
C GLU A 92 10.92 -8.31 -10.18
N PHE A 93 9.72 -7.86 -9.80
CA PHE A 93 8.85 -8.51 -8.82
C PHE A 93 8.47 -9.97 -9.17
N ASP A 94 7.87 -10.20 -10.33
CA ASP A 94 7.38 -11.55 -10.68
C ASP A 94 8.54 -12.56 -10.72
N LYS A 95 9.68 -12.15 -11.28
CA LYS A 95 10.89 -12.99 -11.32
C LYS A 95 11.48 -13.23 -9.94
N ALA A 96 11.45 -12.22 -9.07
CA ALA A 96 11.93 -12.34 -7.69
C ALA A 96 11.06 -13.33 -6.89
N LEU A 97 9.73 -13.31 -7.12
CA LEU A 97 8.81 -14.23 -6.48
C LEU A 97 9.07 -15.68 -6.94
N GLU A 98 9.25 -15.89 -8.26
CA GLU A 98 9.59 -17.21 -8.85
C GLU A 98 10.95 -17.74 -8.37
N ASN A 99 11.95 -16.87 -8.23
CA ASN A 99 13.28 -17.22 -7.75
C ASN A 99 13.36 -17.50 -6.24
N GLY A 100 12.28 -17.26 -5.46
CA GLY A 100 12.30 -17.43 -4.02
C GLY A 100 13.13 -16.35 -3.28
N GLU A 101 13.23 -15.15 -3.85
CA GLU A 101 13.96 -14.04 -3.24
C GLU A 101 13.18 -13.42 -2.06
N PHE A 102 11.86 -13.64 -1.99
CA PHE A 102 11.05 -13.24 -0.85
C PHE A 102 11.07 -14.28 0.24
N CYS A 103 11.16 -13.83 1.48
CA CYS A 103 11.11 -14.67 2.67
C CYS A 103 10.23 -14.05 3.75
N MET A 104 9.72 -14.91 4.62
CA MET A 104 8.93 -14.53 5.78
C MET A 104 9.83 -14.48 7.02
N TYR A 105 9.82 -13.35 7.73
CA TYR A 105 10.35 -13.21 9.07
C TYR A 105 9.20 -13.26 10.05
N LEU A 106 9.47 -13.69 11.27
CA LEU A 106 8.49 -13.79 12.33
C LEU A 106 8.87 -12.84 13.46
N GLN A 107 7.99 -11.87 13.76
CA GLN A 107 8.12 -10.99 14.91
C GLN A 107 7.26 -11.54 16.05
N PRO A 108 7.86 -11.93 17.21
CA PRO A 108 7.11 -12.51 18.30
C PRO A 108 6.07 -11.55 18.88
N GLN A 109 4.87 -12.08 19.16
CA GLN A 109 3.78 -11.36 19.83
C GLN A 109 3.58 -11.92 21.24
N PHE A 110 3.47 -11.03 22.24
CA PHE A 110 3.35 -11.38 23.64
C PHE A 110 2.09 -10.76 24.26
N ASP A 111 1.52 -11.45 25.25
CA ASP A 111 0.48 -10.86 26.09
C ASP A 111 1.06 -9.84 27.09
N SER A 112 0.18 -9.15 27.83
CA SER A 112 0.57 -8.17 28.85
C SER A 112 1.38 -8.77 30.01
N ARG A 113 1.43 -10.10 30.15
CA ARG A 113 2.18 -10.85 31.16
C ARG A 113 3.51 -11.36 30.63
N GLY A 114 3.81 -11.13 29.36
CA GLY A 114 5.03 -11.59 28.70
C GLY A 114 4.97 -13.05 28.22
N THR A 115 3.78 -13.63 28.10
CA THR A 115 3.60 -14.95 27.52
C THR A 115 3.58 -14.86 26.01
N LEU A 116 4.37 -15.69 25.31
CA LEU A 116 4.37 -15.76 23.86
C LEU A 116 3.02 -16.29 23.37
N LEU A 117 2.33 -15.54 22.53
CA LEU A 117 1.06 -15.91 21.91
C LEU A 117 1.24 -16.45 20.48
N GLY A 118 2.20 -15.92 19.76
CA GLY A 118 2.43 -16.22 18.35
C GLY A 118 3.46 -15.27 17.73
N ALA A 119 3.31 -14.99 16.45
CA ALA A 119 4.17 -14.07 15.76
C ALA A 119 3.45 -13.40 14.58
N GLU A 120 3.88 -12.19 14.22
CA GLU A 120 3.49 -11.53 12.99
C GLU A 120 4.42 -11.94 11.84
N ALA A 121 3.82 -12.25 10.70
CA ALA A 121 4.53 -12.59 9.47
C ALA A 121 4.93 -11.31 8.72
N LEU A 122 6.21 -11.01 8.70
CA LEU A 122 6.78 -9.85 8.05
C LEU A 122 7.58 -10.26 6.81
N VAL A 123 7.19 -9.76 5.65
CA VAL A 123 7.92 -10.03 4.42
C VAL A 123 9.29 -9.35 4.42
N ARG A 124 10.27 -10.01 3.82
CA ARG A 124 11.60 -9.46 3.48
C ARG A 124 11.97 -9.88 2.07
N TRP A 125 12.68 -9.04 1.34
CA TRP A 125 13.17 -9.36 0.01
C TRP A 125 14.69 -9.45 0.02
N ASN A 126 15.22 -10.66 -0.14
CA ASN A 126 16.65 -10.92 -0.32
C ASN A 126 17.06 -10.60 -1.75
N HIS A 127 17.19 -9.31 -2.06
CA HIS A 127 17.48 -8.85 -3.41
C HIS A 127 18.93 -9.12 -3.77
N PRO A 128 19.24 -9.79 -4.92
CA PRO A 128 20.59 -10.26 -5.25
C PRO A 128 21.64 -9.14 -5.39
N LYS A 129 21.19 -7.91 -5.73
CA LYS A 129 22.09 -6.76 -5.91
C LYS A 129 22.02 -5.72 -4.79
N ARG A 130 20.88 -5.63 -4.07
CA ARG A 130 20.61 -4.57 -3.07
C ARG A 130 20.67 -5.09 -1.64
N GLY A 131 20.85 -6.41 -1.47
CA GLY A 131 20.81 -7.05 -0.15
C GLY A 131 19.38 -7.18 0.39
N LEU A 132 19.25 -7.23 1.71
CA LEU A 132 17.97 -7.37 2.38
C LEU A 132 17.17 -6.07 2.29
N LEU A 133 16.04 -6.12 1.58
CA LEU A 133 15.08 -5.02 1.49
C LEU A 133 13.95 -5.22 2.50
N TYR A 134 13.57 -4.13 3.16
CA TYR A 134 12.46 -4.08 4.13
C TYR A 134 11.15 -3.63 3.44
N PRO A 135 9.99 -3.95 4.02
CA PRO A 135 8.66 -3.66 3.45
C PRO A 135 8.49 -2.22 2.97
N ASP A 136 8.96 -1.23 3.72
CA ASP A 136 8.85 0.20 3.41
C ASP A 136 9.42 0.57 2.03
N SER A 137 10.35 -0.23 1.52
CA SER A 137 11.02 0.04 0.25
C SER A 137 10.26 -0.50 -0.97
N PHE A 138 9.28 -1.41 -0.81
CA PHE A 138 8.60 -2.05 -1.94
C PHE A 138 7.09 -2.30 -1.75
N VAL A 139 6.59 -2.50 -0.52
CA VAL A 139 5.17 -2.83 -0.30
C VAL A 139 4.25 -1.74 -0.84
N GLY A 140 4.46 -0.47 -0.47
CA GLY A 140 3.65 0.64 -0.98
C GLY A 140 3.68 0.79 -2.50
N ILE A 141 4.78 0.38 -3.16
CA ILE A 141 4.89 0.36 -4.64
C ILE A 141 4.01 -0.75 -5.21
N LEU A 142 4.04 -1.95 -4.62
CA LEU A 142 3.24 -3.10 -5.06
C LEU A 142 1.74 -2.86 -4.82
N GLU A 143 1.37 -2.21 -3.71
CA GLU A 143 -0.01 -1.78 -3.44
C GLU A 143 -0.51 -0.76 -4.46
N LYS A 144 0.29 0.30 -4.73
CA LYS A 144 -0.03 1.35 -5.70
C LYS A 144 -0.23 0.77 -7.11
N THR A 145 0.55 -0.24 -7.48
CA THR A 145 0.47 -0.92 -8.78
C THR A 145 -0.56 -2.06 -8.80
N GLY A 146 -1.11 -2.43 -7.66
CA GLY A 146 -2.16 -3.44 -7.53
C GLY A 146 -1.67 -4.88 -7.63
N ILE A 147 -0.37 -5.14 -7.53
CA ILE A 147 0.21 -6.49 -7.64
C ILE A 147 0.58 -7.10 -6.28
N ILE A 148 0.35 -6.38 -5.18
CA ILE A 148 0.68 -6.81 -3.82
C ILE A 148 0.01 -8.15 -3.47
N TYR A 149 -1.22 -8.41 -3.92
CA TYR A 149 -1.97 -9.64 -3.64
C TYR A 149 -1.20 -10.93 -3.96
N LYS A 150 -0.27 -10.89 -4.92
CA LYS A 150 0.57 -12.06 -5.25
C LYS A 150 1.57 -12.35 -4.14
N LEU A 151 2.15 -11.28 -3.56
CA LEU A 151 3.09 -11.37 -2.46
C LEU A 151 2.38 -11.80 -1.18
N ASP A 152 1.21 -11.22 -0.91
CA ASP A 152 0.41 -11.52 0.27
C ASP A 152 0.00 -12.99 0.24
N ASN A 153 -0.53 -13.49 -0.87
CA ASN A 153 -0.85 -14.91 -1.02
C ASN A 153 0.37 -15.82 -0.81
N PHE A 154 1.56 -15.44 -1.28
CA PHE A 154 2.79 -16.19 -1.03
C PHE A 154 3.15 -16.23 0.46
N ILE A 155 3.05 -15.11 1.18
CA ILE A 155 3.31 -15.02 2.62
C ILE A 155 2.28 -15.82 3.41
N TRP A 156 0.99 -15.78 3.05
CA TRP A 156 -0.07 -16.56 3.68
C TRP A 156 0.18 -18.07 3.57
N GLU A 157 0.60 -18.54 2.41
CA GLU A 157 1.01 -19.94 2.21
C GLU A 157 2.19 -20.31 3.12
N LYS A 158 3.20 -19.42 3.22
CA LYS A 158 4.37 -19.65 4.10
C LYS A 158 4.00 -19.62 5.58
N ALA A 159 3.08 -18.77 6.00
CA ALA A 159 2.57 -18.74 7.36
C ALA A 159 1.83 -20.04 7.71
N ALA A 160 0.94 -20.48 6.82
CA ALA A 160 0.20 -21.74 7.03
C ALA A 160 1.13 -22.97 7.05
N GLU A 161 2.15 -23.01 6.20
CA GLU A 161 3.18 -24.04 6.20
C GLU A 161 3.92 -24.07 7.55
N LYS A 162 4.29 -22.90 8.09
CA LYS A 162 4.97 -22.76 9.37
C LYS A 162 4.08 -23.17 10.56
N ILE A 163 2.79 -22.80 10.56
CA ILE A 163 1.83 -23.24 11.58
C ILE A 163 1.72 -24.77 11.57
N LYS A 164 1.64 -25.39 10.40
CA LYS A 164 1.64 -26.85 10.28
C LYS A 164 2.89 -27.49 10.90
N GLU A 165 4.07 -26.90 10.64
CA GLU A 165 5.33 -27.36 11.27
C GLU A 165 5.28 -27.22 12.79
N TRP A 166 4.78 -26.10 13.33
CA TRP A 166 4.64 -25.89 14.77
C TRP A 166 3.69 -26.90 15.40
N ASN A 167 2.53 -27.13 14.80
CA ASN A 167 1.57 -28.14 15.29
C ASN A 167 2.20 -29.54 15.32
N ALA A 168 2.96 -29.92 14.27
CA ALA A 168 3.64 -31.20 14.25
C ALA A 168 4.75 -31.33 15.31
N ALA A 169 5.31 -30.20 15.76
CA ALA A 169 6.29 -30.14 16.83
C ALA A 169 5.66 -30.00 18.25
N GLY A 170 4.32 -30.01 18.37
CA GLY A 170 3.59 -29.91 19.65
C GLY A 170 3.33 -28.47 20.12
N TYR A 171 3.50 -27.47 19.25
CA TYR A 171 3.22 -26.05 19.53
C TYR A 171 1.87 -25.64 18.95
N GLU A 172 0.78 -26.27 19.40
CA GLU A 172 -0.56 -26.09 18.84
C GLU A 172 -1.28 -24.80 19.31
N ASP A 173 -0.71 -24.09 20.31
CA ASP A 173 -1.35 -22.91 20.90
C ASP A 173 -0.91 -21.59 20.23
N TYR A 174 0.09 -21.63 19.33
CA TYR A 174 0.62 -20.45 18.70
C TYR A 174 -0.11 -20.13 17.39
N HIS A 175 -0.26 -18.84 17.12
CA HIS A 175 -0.79 -18.31 15.87
C HIS A 175 0.28 -17.55 15.08
N ILE A 176 0.01 -17.34 13.80
CA ILE A 176 0.74 -16.38 12.96
C ILE A 176 -0.27 -15.37 12.44
N SER A 177 -0.01 -14.08 12.70
CA SER A 177 -0.75 -12.97 12.12
C SER A 177 -0.20 -12.64 10.73
N ILE A 178 -1.11 -12.45 9.77
CA ILE A 178 -0.82 -12.08 8.38
C ILE A 178 -1.53 -10.79 8.03
N ASN A 179 -0.84 -9.92 7.30
CA ASN A 179 -1.40 -8.67 6.82
C ASN A 179 -2.34 -8.91 5.62
N ILE A 180 -3.47 -8.19 5.59
CA ILE A 180 -4.45 -8.17 4.51
C ILE A 180 -4.52 -6.76 3.93
N SER A 181 -4.19 -6.60 2.66
CA SER A 181 -4.23 -5.33 1.96
C SER A 181 -5.61 -5.03 1.37
N ALA A 182 -5.91 -3.75 1.09
CA ALA A 182 -7.13 -3.40 0.36
C ALA A 182 -7.21 -4.07 -1.01
N LYS A 183 -6.06 -4.35 -1.63
CA LYS A 183 -6.02 -4.97 -2.97
C LYS A 183 -6.46 -6.43 -2.97
N ASP A 184 -6.28 -7.12 -1.85
CA ASP A 184 -6.69 -8.53 -1.71
C ASP A 184 -8.19 -8.70 -1.84
N PHE A 185 -8.97 -7.77 -1.29
CA PHE A 185 -10.42 -7.77 -1.42
C PHE A 185 -10.92 -7.61 -2.87
N TYR A 186 -10.14 -6.92 -3.72
CA TYR A 186 -10.53 -6.63 -5.10
C TYR A 186 -9.98 -7.63 -6.11
N TYR A 187 -8.79 -8.17 -5.86
CA TYR A 187 -8.08 -9.02 -6.83
C TYR A 187 -8.19 -10.51 -6.54
N LEU A 188 -8.65 -10.88 -5.33
CA LEU A 188 -8.81 -12.26 -4.91
C LEU A 188 -10.25 -12.55 -4.49
N ASP A 189 -10.69 -13.79 -4.64
CA ASP A 189 -11.77 -14.32 -3.83
C ASP A 189 -11.20 -14.67 -2.44
N LEU A 190 -11.04 -13.62 -1.60
CA LEU A 190 -10.30 -13.68 -0.36
C LEU A 190 -10.82 -14.80 0.58
N TYR A 191 -12.15 -14.99 0.62
CA TYR A 191 -12.76 -16.05 1.41
C TYR A 191 -12.31 -17.43 0.93
N ASN A 192 -12.41 -17.73 -0.35
CA ASN A 192 -12.04 -19.03 -0.88
C ASN A 192 -10.53 -19.26 -0.85
N VAL A 193 -9.71 -18.23 -1.04
CA VAL A 193 -8.25 -18.32 -0.95
C VAL A 193 -7.83 -18.70 0.47
N LEU A 194 -8.26 -17.95 1.50
CA LEU A 194 -7.86 -18.20 2.88
C LEU A 194 -8.40 -19.52 3.42
N THR A 195 -9.68 -19.86 3.14
CA THR A 195 -10.25 -21.16 3.54
C THR A 195 -9.58 -22.33 2.83
N GLY A 196 -9.19 -22.14 1.56
CA GLY A 196 -8.41 -23.09 0.79
C GLY A 196 -7.02 -23.34 1.37
N ILE A 197 -6.33 -22.28 1.81
CA ILE A 197 -5.02 -22.37 2.45
C ILE A 197 -5.10 -23.20 3.74
N VAL A 198 -6.00 -22.86 4.68
CA VAL A 198 -6.11 -23.60 5.95
C VAL A 198 -6.52 -25.05 5.71
N GLY A 199 -7.39 -25.32 4.72
CA GLY A 199 -7.75 -26.67 4.31
C GLY A 199 -6.58 -27.46 3.71
N LYS A 200 -5.79 -26.84 2.83
CA LYS A 200 -4.60 -27.44 2.19
C LYS A 200 -3.55 -27.87 3.21
N TYR A 201 -3.30 -27.03 4.22
CA TYR A 201 -2.27 -27.31 5.22
C TYR A 201 -2.81 -28.10 6.43
N GLY A 202 -4.14 -28.24 6.56
CA GLY A 202 -4.78 -28.96 7.64
C GLY A 202 -4.62 -28.24 9.00
N ILE A 203 -4.62 -26.92 9.00
CA ILE A 203 -4.50 -26.08 10.19
C ILE A 203 -5.86 -25.52 10.61
N ALA A 204 -6.04 -25.23 11.91
CA ALA A 204 -7.26 -24.56 12.37
C ALA A 204 -7.23 -23.08 11.98
N PRO A 205 -8.35 -22.50 11.48
CA PRO A 205 -8.41 -21.11 11.06
C PRO A 205 -7.94 -20.11 12.14
N LYS A 206 -8.23 -20.40 13.42
CA LYS A 206 -7.83 -19.58 14.58
C LYS A 206 -6.31 -19.43 14.77
N HIS A 207 -5.49 -20.24 14.08
CA HIS A 207 -4.03 -20.13 14.15
C HIS A 207 -3.45 -19.22 13.06
N LEU A 208 -4.29 -18.77 12.12
CA LEU A 208 -3.92 -17.80 11.09
C LEU A 208 -4.75 -16.53 11.31
N ASN A 209 -4.21 -15.58 12.09
CA ASN A 209 -4.88 -14.32 12.38
C ASN A 209 -4.77 -13.35 11.19
N LEU A 210 -5.82 -12.58 10.96
CA LEU A 210 -5.89 -11.63 9.85
C LEU A 210 -5.76 -10.21 10.40
N GLU A 211 -4.64 -9.53 10.12
CA GLU A 211 -4.40 -8.14 10.49
C GLU A 211 -4.81 -7.21 9.36
N ILE A 212 -5.65 -6.22 9.67
CA ILE A 212 -6.24 -5.30 8.70
C ILE A 212 -6.18 -3.90 9.27
N THR A 213 -5.67 -2.94 8.50
CA THR A 213 -5.64 -1.55 8.95
C THR A 213 -7.03 -0.90 8.89
N GLU A 214 -7.28 0.09 9.76
CA GLU A 214 -8.53 0.88 9.76
C GLU A 214 -8.82 1.46 8.36
N THR A 215 -7.79 1.94 7.66
CA THR A 215 -7.89 2.53 6.33
C THR A 215 -8.42 1.54 5.29
N VAL A 216 -8.00 0.28 5.36
CA VAL A 216 -8.49 -0.78 4.45
C VAL A 216 -9.98 -0.99 4.65
N ILE A 217 -10.44 -1.12 5.91
CA ILE A 217 -11.87 -1.30 6.21
C ILE A 217 -12.69 -0.12 5.67
N MET A 218 -12.23 1.11 5.85
CA MET A 218 -12.94 2.33 5.47
C MET A 218 -12.99 2.58 3.96
N SER A 219 -12.16 1.93 3.15
CA SER A 219 -12.15 2.11 1.69
C SER A 219 -13.40 1.56 0.98
N ASP A 220 -14.00 0.48 1.48
CA ASP A 220 -15.32 -0.03 1.09
C ASP A 220 -15.92 -0.84 2.26
N VAL A 221 -16.49 -0.13 3.22
CA VAL A 221 -16.96 -0.69 4.49
C VAL A 221 -17.92 -1.86 4.30
N LYS A 222 -18.89 -1.73 3.37
CA LYS A 222 -19.93 -2.75 3.21
C LYS A 222 -19.35 -4.06 2.67
N MET A 223 -18.60 -3.98 1.57
CA MET A 223 -18.02 -5.18 0.94
C MET A 223 -17.01 -5.86 1.87
N HIS A 224 -16.12 -5.07 2.49
CA HIS A 224 -15.09 -5.61 3.36
C HIS A 224 -15.71 -6.29 4.59
N MET A 225 -16.67 -5.65 5.26
CA MET A 225 -17.33 -6.22 6.43
C MET A 225 -18.10 -7.50 6.12
N GLU A 226 -18.74 -7.62 4.95
CA GLU A 226 -19.43 -8.86 4.53
C GLU A 226 -18.43 -10.03 4.39
N ILE A 227 -17.25 -9.79 3.80
CA ILE A 227 -16.21 -10.81 3.64
C ILE A 227 -15.60 -11.18 4.99
N LEU A 228 -15.28 -10.17 5.83
CA LEU A 228 -14.70 -10.37 7.15
C LEU A 228 -15.65 -11.14 8.09
N ASP A 229 -16.95 -10.83 8.09
CA ASP A 229 -17.97 -11.58 8.87
C ASP A 229 -18.00 -13.06 8.47
N ARG A 230 -17.90 -13.35 7.16
CA ARG A 230 -17.83 -14.73 6.66
C ARG A 230 -16.57 -15.45 7.13
N LEU A 231 -15.40 -14.79 7.09
CA LEU A 231 -14.13 -15.34 7.54
C LEU A 231 -14.16 -15.58 9.05
N GLN A 232 -14.69 -14.63 9.83
CA GLN A 232 -14.83 -14.78 11.26
C GLN A 232 -15.79 -15.94 11.64
N LYS A 233 -16.92 -16.09 10.93
CA LYS A 233 -17.83 -17.23 11.10
C LYS A 233 -17.20 -18.57 10.72
N PHE A 234 -16.25 -18.58 9.80
CA PHE A 234 -15.49 -19.78 9.46
C PHE A 234 -14.48 -20.16 10.53
N GLY A 235 -14.05 -19.20 11.37
CA GLY A 235 -13.19 -19.42 12.53
C GLY A 235 -11.86 -18.66 12.52
N PHE A 236 -11.63 -17.77 11.56
CA PHE A 236 -10.48 -16.86 11.57
C PHE A 236 -10.64 -15.82 12.69
N GLN A 237 -9.52 -15.41 13.28
CA GLN A 237 -9.46 -14.22 14.13
C GLN A 237 -9.07 -13.01 13.28
N ILE A 238 -9.71 -11.87 13.55
CA ILE A 238 -9.47 -10.62 12.81
C ILE A 238 -9.01 -9.58 13.81
N GLU A 239 -7.89 -8.97 13.54
CA GLU A 239 -7.26 -7.91 14.31
C GLU A 239 -7.22 -6.62 13.50
N ILE A 240 -7.54 -5.51 14.15
CA ILE A 240 -7.47 -4.19 13.51
C ILE A 240 -6.19 -3.54 13.97
N ASP A 241 -5.27 -3.36 13.02
CA ASP A 241 -4.01 -2.69 13.23
C ASP A 241 -4.12 -1.17 12.99
N ASP A 242 -3.18 -0.39 13.53
CA ASP A 242 -3.13 1.08 13.43
C ASP A 242 -4.39 1.81 13.95
N PHE A 243 -5.12 1.23 14.90
CA PHE A 243 -6.34 1.82 15.40
C PHE A 243 -6.11 3.21 16.03
N GLY A 244 -6.74 4.24 15.43
CA GLY A 244 -6.65 5.64 15.89
C GLY A 244 -5.54 6.47 15.24
N SER A 245 -4.79 5.95 14.28
CA SER A 245 -3.82 6.70 13.47
C SER A 245 -4.49 7.50 12.34
N GLY A 246 -5.71 7.11 11.93
CA GLY A 246 -6.57 7.84 11.01
C GLY A 246 -7.59 8.72 11.74
N TYR A 247 -8.20 9.69 11.06
CA TYR A 247 -9.26 10.55 11.58
C TYR A 247 -10.47 9.72 12.03
N SER A 248 -10.43 9.16 13.24
CA SER A 248 -11.51 8.30 13.75
C SER A 248 -12.71 9.12 14.22
N SER A 249 -13.73 9.18 13.36
CA SER A 249 -15.11 9.54 13.76
C SER A 249 -15.92 8.34 14.29
N LEU A 250 -15.28 7.25 14.66
CA LEU A 250 -15.93 6.02 15.19
C LEU A 250 -16.33 6.13 16.67
N ARG A 251 -16.98 7.25 17.07
CA ARG A 251 -17.59 7.35 18.41
C ARG A 251 -19.01 6.77 18.53
N GLN A 252 -19.53 6.04 17.54
CA GLN A 252 -20.98 5.74 17.53
C GLN A 252 -21.43 4.31 17.24
N THR A 253 -20.60 3.28 17.23
CA THR A 253 -21.14 1.92 16.93
C THR A 253 -20.69 0.78 17.86
N CYS A 254 -20.10 1.06 19.01
CA CYS A 254 -19.86 0.04 20.03
C CYS A 254 -20.74 0.26 21.26
N SER A 255 -22.06 0.06 21.11
CA SER A 255 -22.97 -0.19 22.24
C SER A 255 -24.20 -0.95 21.72
N ARG A 256 -24.02 -2.29 21.62
CA ARG A 256 -25.08 -3.28 21.97
C ARG A 256 -24.52 -4.67 21.85
#